data_018f5c596b46239a57ce0eb3281c031b
#
_entry.id   018f5c596b46239a57ce0eb3281c031b
#
_cell.length_a   1.000
_cell.length_b   1.000
_cell.length_c   1.000
_cell.angle_alpha   90.00
_cell.angle_beta   90.00
_cell.angle_gamma   90.00
#
_symmetry.space_group_name_H-M   'P 1'
#
loop_
_entity.id
_entity.type
_entity.pdbx_description
1 polymer ?
#
loop_
_entity_poly.entity_id
_entity_poly.type
_entity_poly.pdbx_seq_one_letter_code
_entity_poly.pdbx_strand_id
1 'polypeptide(L)'
;MAQEKLNLKQILGCVDMNYKGAWKEFSDEEKKSVGFWILNRYISSVTGSRQKQERAVLRTNEFYNKHFNTIGVGKENGHQELMWQLLCMSGASGNIEFHKYIGFKKKSESNSKAIKILEEIYPNMKTDEVELLARTSTKKEIKQLAEEHGIENVKL
;
A
#
# COMPACT_ATOMS: atom_id res chain seq x y z
N MET A 1 17.55 -7.69 30.41
CA MET A 1 16.15 -7.27 30.28
C MET A 1 15.87 -7.16 28.80
N ALA A 2 14.89 -7.88 28.28
CA ALA A 2 14.52 -7.75 26.86
C ALA A 2 13.97 -6.33 26.64
N GLN A 3 14.61 -5.55 25.80
CA GLN A 3 14.10 -4.23 25.41
C GLN A 3 12.80 -4.45 24.62
N GLU A 4 11.73 -3.88 25.11
CA GLU A 4 10.43 -3.95 24.50
C GLU A 4 10.45 -3.14 23.20
N LYS A 5 10.27 -3.82 22.05
CA LYS A 5 10.19 -3.11 20.76
C LYS A 5 8.99 -2.17 20.76
N LEU A 6 9.15 -0.97 20.23
CA LEU A 6 8.06 -0.02 20.05
C LEU A 6 6.85 -0.70 19.37
N ASN A 7 5.72 -0.61 20.02
CA ASN A 7 4.47 -1.12 19.46
C ASN A 7 3.99 -0.15 18.36
N LEU A 8 3.44 -0.70 17.28
CA LEU A 8 2.85 0.08 16.19
C LEU A 8 1.85 1.15 16.68
N LYS A 9 1.06 0.86 17.71
CA LYS A 9 0.12 1.83 18.30
C LYS A 9 0.83 3.02 18.95
N GLN A 10 1.97 2.81 19.58
CA GLN A 10 2.77 3.89 20.18
C GLN A 10 3.34 4.79 19.09
N ILE A 11 3.89 4.19 18.02
CA ILE A 11 4.42 4.92 16.87
C ILE A 11 3.31 5.77 16.22
N LEU A 12 2.15 5.18 15.96
CA LEU A 12 1.01 5.89 15.37
C LEU A 12 0.49 6.99 16.29
N GLY A 13 0.43 6.75 17.60
CA GLY A 13 0.06 7.77 18.58
C GLY A 13 1.01 8.99 18.57
N CYS A 14 2.32 8.78 18.47
CA CYS A 14 3.29 9.87 18.31
C CYS A 14 3.04 10.67 17.02
N VAL A 15 2.70 9.99 15.93
CA VAL A 15 2.39 10.63 14.65
C VAL A 15 1.10 11.45 14.74
N ASP A 16 0.05 10.91 15.30
CA ASP A 16 -1.25 11.56 15.48
C ASP A 16 -1.16 12.82 16.35
N MET A 17 -0.34 12.74 17.40
CA MET A 17 -0.06 13.88 18.30
C MET A 17 0.99 14.84 17.75
N ASN A 18 1.48 14.63 16.52
CA ASN A 18 2.54 15.44 15.89
C ASN A 18 3.82 15.51 16.72
N TYR A 19 4.18 14.42 17.42
CA TYR A 19 5.33 14.39 18.31
C TYR A 19 6.64 14.15 17.53
N LYS A 20 7.12 15.21 16.88
CA LYS A 20 8.36 15.19 16.08
C LYS A 20 9.60 14.85 16.91
N GLY A 21 9.61 15.27 18.17
CA GLY A 21 10.71 15.05 19.11
C GLY A 21 10.94 13.60 19.48
N ALA A 22 9.94 12.74 19.36
CA ALA A 22 10.04 11.32 19.69
C ALA A 22 11.21 10.60 18.98
N TRP A 23 11.57 11.03 17.78
CA TRP A 23 12.70 10.46 17.04
C TRP A 23 14.03 10.54 17.82
N LYS A 24 14.25 11.61 18.58
CA LYS A 24 15.47 11.80 19.38
C LYS A 24 15.46 10.97 20.65
N GLU A 25 14.26 10.62 21.13
CA GLU A 25 14.08 9.81 22.34
C GLU A 25 14.17 8.30 22.05
N PHE A 26 13.92 7.90 20.79
CA PHE A 26 14.04 6.51 20.37
C PHE A 26 15.49 6.02 20.42
N SER A 27 15.70 4.84 21.00
CA SER A 27 16.95 4.12 20.90
C SER A 27 17.27 3.73 19.46
N ASP A 28 18.51 3.38 19.17
CA ASP A 28 18.91 2.97 17.82
C ASP A 28 18.20 1.69 17.35
N GLU A 29 17.85 0.79 18.28
CA GLU A 29 17.08 -0.42 17.99
C GLU A 29 15.62 -0.09 17.67
N GLU A 30 15.01 0.85 18.39
CA GLU A 30 13.67 1.33 18.12
C GLU A 30 13.60 2.05 16.79
N LYS A 31 14.56 2.91 16.46
CA LYS A 31 14.66 3.58 15.14
C LYS A 31 14.72 2.57 14.00
N LYS A 32 15.48 1.48 14.15
CA LYS A 32 15.54 0.38 13.15
C LYS A 32 14.19 -0.35 13.00
N SER A 33 13.38 -0.38 14.05
CA SER A 33 12.05 -1.00 14.02
C SER A 33 10.98 -0.17 13.34
N VAL A 34 11.23 1.14 13.12
CA VAL A 34 10.29 2.04 12.47
C VAL A 34 10.18 1.73 10.97
N GLY A 35 9.14 1.04 10.60
CA GLY A 35 8.86 0.68 9.21
C GLY A 35 8.24 1.83 8.43
N PHE A 36 9.02 2.78 7.96
CA PHE A 36 8.55 3.96 7.24
C PHE A 36 7.60 3.65 6.09
N TRP A 37 7.88 2.61 5.31
CA TRP A 37 7.02 2.23 4.19
C TRP A 37 5.63 1.75 4.62
N ILE A 38 5.56 0.95 5.70
CA ILE A 38 4.29 0.43 6.20
C ILE A 38 3.46 1.50 6.92
N LEU A 39 4.13 2.45 7.61
CA LEU A 39 3.47 3.54 8.33
C LEU A 39 2.68 4.45 7.39
N ASN A 40 3.17 4.67 6.17
CA ASN A 40 2.44 5.38 5.13
C ASN A 40 1.00 4.83 4.93
N ARG A 41 0.86 3.51 4.90
CA ARG A 41 -0.45 2.86 4.70
C ARG A 41 -1.37 3.02 5.88
N TYR A 42 -0.82 2.96 7.10
CA TYR A 42 -1.63 3.15 8.30
C TYR A 42 -2.11 4.59 8.43
N ILE A 43 -1.23 5.56 8.22
CA ILE A 43 -1.56 6.98 8.39
C ILE A 43 -2.58 7.45 7.35
N SER A 44 -2.52 6.95 6.12
CA SER A 44 -3.50 7.25 5.08
C SER A 44 -4.87 6.57 5.28
N SER A 45 -5.00 5.62 6.21
CA SER A 45 -6.20 4.79 6.41
C SER A 45 -6.90 5.03 7.75
N VAL A 46 -7.11 6.29 8.09
CA VAL A 46 -7.84 6.71 9.29
C VAL A 46 -9.32 6.36 9.16
N THR A 47 -9.93 5.89 10.25
CA THR A 47 -11.37 5.67 10.30
C THR A 47 -12.13 6.95 10.63
N GLY A 48 -13.33 7.10 10.11
CA GLY A 48 -14.17 8.25 10.37
C GLY A 48 -14.97 8.71 9.16
N SER A 49 -15.36 9.99 9.14
CA SER A 49 -16.09 10.56 8.02
C SER A 49 -15.27 10.52 6.72
N ARG A 50 -15.97 10.52 5.57
CA ARG A 50 -15.32 10.56 4.25
C ARG A 50 -14.34 11.71 4.12
N GLN A 51 -14.73 12.89 4.58
CA GLN A 51 -13.88 14.08 4.55
C GLN A 51 -12.58 13.91 5.35
N LYS A 52 -12.65 13.24 6.51
CA LYS A 52 -11.49 12.93 7.33
C LYS A 52 -10.55 11.96 6.62
N GLN A 53 -11.10 10.92 5.99
CA GLN A 53 -10.34 9.93 5.24
C GLN A 53 -9.65 10.56 4.02
N GLU A 54 -10.37 11.37 3.24
CA GLU A 54 -9.81 12.10 2.10
C GLU A 54 -8.67 13.03 2.53
N ARG A 55 -8.84 13.76 3.64
CA ARG A 55 -7.80 14.63 4.20
C ARG A 55 -6.55 13.83 4.62
N ALA A 56 -6.70 12.68 5.25
CA ALA A 56 -5.58 11.82 5.65
C ALA A 56 -4.78 11.34 4.42
N VAL A 57 -5.46 10.89 3.38
CA VAL A 57 -4.82 10.46 2.12
C VAL A 57 -4.08 11.62 1.45
N LEU A 58 -4.73 12.78 1.31
CA LEU A 58 -4.12 13.95 0.67
C LEU A 58 -2.88 14.44 1.43
N ARG A 59 -2.96 14.53 2.76
CA ARG A 59 -1.82 14.94 3.59
C ARG A 59 -0.67 13.94 3.53
N THR A 60 -0.97 12.65 3.61
CA THR A 60 0.05 11.60 3.50
C THR A 60 0.74 11.65 2.14
N ASN A 61 0.00 11.88 1.07
CA ASN A 61 0.58 12.03 -0.26
C ASN A 61 1.45 13.30 -0.37
N GLU A 62 0.98 14.41 0.14
CA GLU A 62 1.66 15.71 0.03
C GLU A 62 2.95 15.74 0.86
N PHE A 63 2.89 15.38 2.12
CA PHE A 63 4.03 15.53 3.04
C PHE A 63 4.96 14.32 3.06
N TYR A 64 4.48 13.12 2.72
CA TYR A 64 5.23 11.91 2.88
C TYR A 64 5.60 11.24 1.56
N ASN A 65 4.63 10.83 0.76
CA ASN A 65 4.88 10.03 -0.44
C ASN A 65 5.77 10.72 -1.46
N LYS A 66 5.56 12.01 -1.71
CA LYS A 66 6.36 12.79 -2.65
C LYS A 66 7.85 12.82 -2.29
N HIS A 67 8.16 12.71 -1.00
CA HIS A 67 9.51 12.88 -0.47
C HIS A 67 10.20 11.57 -0.12
N PHE A 68 9.45 10.46 -0.03
CA PHE A 68 9.94 9.17 0.44
C PHE A 68 11.20 8.69 -0.29
N ASN A 69 11.15 8.67 -1.62
CA ASN A 69 12.28 8.21 -2.43
C ASN A 69 13.42 9.25 -2.50
N THR A 70 13.08 10.54 -2.46
CA THR A 70 14.04 11.64 -2.57
C THR A 70 14.88 11.76 -1.31
N ILE A 71 14.28 11.58 -0.13
CA ILE A 71 14.97 11.64 1.16
C ILE A 71 15.83 10.40 1.40
N GLY A 72 15.61 9.31 0.65
CA GLY A 72 16.47 8.12 0.67
C GLY A 72 16.34 7.32 1.97
N VAL A 73 15.15 7.18 2.51
CA VAL A 73 14.88 6.31 3.65
C VAL A 73 15.36 4.87 3.35
N GLY A 74 16.16 4.32 4.25
CA GLY A 74 16.78 2.99 4.07
C GLY A 74 18.17 3.00 3.44
N LYS A 75 18.70 4.15 3.04
CA LYS A 75 20.12 4.31 2.65
C LYS A 75 20.95 4.72 3.87
N GLU A 76 22.24 4.38 3.89
CA GLU A 76 23.15 4.72 5.00
C GLU A 76 23.17 6.23 5.33
N ASN A 77 22.98 7.07 4.31
CA ASN A 77 22.96 8.54 4.45
C ASN A 77 21.55 9.13 4.36
N GLY A 78 20.51 8.32 4.60
CA GLY A 78 19.13 8.76 4.53
C GLY A 78 18.75 9.68 5.70
N HIS A 79 17.93 10.69 5.42
CA HIS A 79 17.46 11.63 6.44
C HIS A 79 16.22 11.08 7.18
N GLN A 80 16.40 10.04 7.98
CA GLN A 80 15.31 9.36 8.68
C GLN A 80 14.56 10.28 9.66
N GLU A 81 15.28 11.17 10.36
CA GLU A 81 14.65 12.16 11.26
C GLU A 81 13.72 13.12 10.49
N LEU A 82 14.18 13.62 9.33
CA LEU A 82 13.34 14.47 8.48
C LEU A 82 12.10 13.70 8.01
N MET A 83 12.28 12.44 7.64
CA MET A 83 11.16 11.58 7.21
C MET A 83 10.16 11.35 8.34
N TRP A 84 10.63 11.17 9.57
CA TRP A 84 9.79 11.09 10.77
C TRP A 84 8.98 12.38 10.97
N GLN A 85 9.61 13.54 10.82
CA GLN A 85 8.94 14.83 10.97
C GLN A 85 7.84 15.03 9.93
N LEU A 86 8.09 14.64 8.68
CA LEU A 86 7.08 14.68 7.60
C LEU A 86 5.93 13.70 7.86
N LEU A 87 6.23 12.52 8.40
CA LEU A 87 5.24 11.54 8.81
C LEU A 87 4.32 12.10 9.91
N CYS A 88 4.90 12.72 10.94
CA CYS A 88 4.15 13.40 11.99
C CYS A 88 3.26 14.53 11.43
N MET A 89 3.75 15.30 10.47
CA MET A 89 2.94 16.31 9.80
C MET A 89 1.77 15.71 9.01
N SER A 90 1.93 14.52 8.46
CA SER A 90 0.87 13.83 7.73
C SER A 90 -0.27 13.41 8.66
N GLY A 91 0.04 12.85 9.83
CA GLY A 91 -0.93 12.37 10.81
C GLY A 91 -1.60 13.47 11.62
N ALA A 92 -0.87 14.47 12.05
CA ALA A 92 -1.20 15.60 12.96
C ALA A 92 -2.73 15.92 13.09
N SER A 93 -3.48 15.03 13.72
CA SER A 93 -4.91 15.24 14.01
C SER A 93 -5.15 15.87 15.38
N GLY A 94 -4.17 15.81 16.26
CA GLY A 94 -4.23 16.23 17.67
C GLY A 94 -4.97 15.24 18.57
N ASN A 95 -5.43 14.12 18.05
CA ASN A 95 -6.08 13.04 18.78
C ASN A 95 -5.57 11.69 18.28
N ILE A 96 -5.45 10.72 19.17
CA ILE A 96 -5.09 9.35 18.79
C ILE A 96 -6.23 8.76 17.95
N GLU A 97 -5.88 8.31 16.75
CA GLU A 97 -6.82 7.84 15.75
C GLU A 97 -6.77 6.32 15.61
N PHE A 98 -7.83 5.74 15.06
CA PHE A 98 -7.81 4.33 14.67
C PHE A 98 -7.42 4.19 13.21
N HIS A 99 -6.26 3.56 12.97
CA HIS A 99 -5.71 3.31 11.65
C HIS A 99 -5.99 1.88 11.22
N LYS A 100 -6.77 1.73 10.16
CA LYS A 100 -7.12 0.40 9.63
C LYS A 100 -6.06 -0.07 8.63
N TYR A 101 -5.52 -1.28 8.83
CA TYR A 101 -4.67 -1.87 7.80
C TYR A 101 -5.50 -2.21 6.56
N ILE A 102 -5.12 -1.61 5.42
CA ILE A 102 -5.70 -1.93 4.12
C ILE A 102 -4.69 -2.79 3.36
N GLY A 103 -4.92 -4.10 3.36
CA GLY A 103 -4.12 -5.05 2.61
C GLY A 103 -4.28 -4.90 1.10
N PHE A 104 -3.34 -5.41 0.33
CA PHE A 104 -3.52 -5.55 -1.11
C PHE A 104 -4.66 -6.56 -1.36
N LYS A 105 -5.62 -6.19 -2.18
CA LYS A 105 -6.54 -7.19 -2.73
C LYS A 105 -5.70 -8.12 -3.61
N LYS A 106 -5.65 -9.42 -3.28
CA LYS A 106 -5.14 -10.41 -4.22
C LYS A 106 -5.97 -10.29 -5.50
N LYS A 107 -5.31 -10.26 -6.66
CA LYS A 107 -6.01 -10.42 -7.95
C LYS A 107 -6.89 -11.68 -7.81
N SER A 108 -8.16 -11.61 -8.15
CA SER A 108 -9.04 -12.78 -8.05
C SER A 108 -8.48 -13.89 -8.92
N GLU A 109 -8.47 -15.12 -8.40
CA GLU A 109 -7.99 -16.29 -9.16
C GLU A 109 -8.75 -16.48 -10.49
N SER A 110 -10.00 -16.00 -10.57
CA SER A 110 -10.78 -16.01 -11.79
C SER A 110 -10.15 -15.22 -12.94
N ASN A 111 -9.52 -14.06 -12.64
CA ASN A 111 -8.85 -13.28 -13.68
C ASN A 111 -7.53 -13.94 -14.12
N SER A 112 -6.82 -14.65 -13.22
CA SER A 112 -5.55 -15.30 -13.59
C SER A 112 -5.77 -16.47 -14.57
N LYS A 113 -6.89 -17.19 -14.46
CA LYS A 113 -7.25 -18.26 -15.42
C LYS A 113 -7.67 -17.68 -16.77
N ALA A 114 -8.48 -16.63 -16.75
CA ALA A 114 -8.89 -15.93 -17.96
C ALA A 114 -7.68 -15.37 -18.73
N ILE A 115 -6.73 -14.77 -18.02
CA ILE A 115 -5.48 -14.24 -18.61
C ILE A 115 -4.70 -15.37 -19.30
N LYS A 116 -4.49 -16.52 -18.66
CA LYS A 116 -3.76 -17.65 -19.24
C LYS A 116 -4.40 -18.15 -20.52
N ILE A 117 -5.73 -18.27 -20.55
CA ILE A 117 -6.46 -18.70 -21.73
C ILE A 117 -6.32 -17.69 -22.86
N LEU A 118 -6.44 -16.40 -22.54
CA LEU A 118 -6.29 -15.34 -23.54
C LEU A 118 -4.85 -15.20 -24.05
N GLU A 119 -3.84 -15.45 -23.23
CA GLU A 119 -2.42 -15.51 -23.64
C GLU A 119 -2.18 -16.69 -24.60
N GLU A 120 -2.88 -17.82 -24.40
CA GLU A 120 -2.81 -18.98 -25.30
C GLU A 120 -3.48 -18.69 -26.65
N ILE A 121 -4.63 -18.01 -26.63
CA ILE A 121 -5.37 -17.60 -27.85
C ILE A 121 -4.60 -16.51 -28.62
N TYR A 122 -4.01 -15.55 -27.89
CA TYR A 122 -3.34 -14.37 -28.47
C TYR A 122 -1.89 -14.26 -28.03
N PRO A 123 -0.98 -15.14 -28.46
CA PRO A 123 0.40 -15.21 -27.96
C PRO A 123 1.24 -13.94 -28.25
N ASN A 124 0.83 -13.14 -29.21
CA ASN A 124 1.52 -11.89 -29.60
C ASN A 124 0.90 -10.64 -28.99
N MET A 125 -0.16 -10.77 -28.19
CA MET A 125 -0.81 -9.63 -27.53
C MET A 125 0.01 -9.20 -26.30
N LYS A 126 0.10 -7.88 -26.05
CA LYS A 126 0.80 -7.37 -24.87
C LYS A 126 0.05 -7.76 -23.59
N THR A 127 0.80 -7.97 -22.50
CA THR A 127 0.24 -8.41 -21.21
C THR A 127 -0.82 -7.46 -20.67
N ASP A 128 -0.65 -6.15 -20.83
CA ASP A 128 -1.62 -5.13 -20.40
C ASP A 128 -2.93 -5.19 -21.22
N GLU A 129 -2.83 -5.48 -22.51
CA GLU A 129 -4.00 -5.69 -23.40
C GLU A 129 -4.76 -6.98 -23.05
N VAL A 130 -4.03 -8.07 -22.75
CA VAL A 130 -4.63 -9.33 -22.29
C VAL A 130 -5.31 -9.13 -20.92
N GLU A 131 -4.67 -8.43 -19.98
CA GLU A 131 -5.29 -8.09 -18.69
C GLU A 131 -6.54 -7.22 -18.86
N LEU A 132 -6.54 -6.29 -19.79
CA LEU A 132 -7.71 -5.46 -20.10
C LEU A 132 -8.83 -6.31 -20.70
N LEU A 133 -8.52 -7.17 -21.68
CA LEU A 133 -9.49 -8.07 -22.30
C LEU A 133 -10.10 -9.02 -21.26
N ALA A 134 -9.28 -9.63 -20.38
CA ALA A 134 -9.74 -10.50 -19.30
C ALA A 134 -10.65 -9.77 -18.29
N ARG A 135 -10.52 -8.47 -18.16
CA ARG A 135 -11.30 -7.63 -17.24
C ARG A 135 -12.61 -7.12 -17.84
N THR A 136 -12.63 -6.90 -19.15
CA THR A 136 -13.80 -6.40 -19.88
C THR A 136 -14.71 -7.53 -20.38
N SER A 137 -14.15 -8.71 -20.66
CA SER A 137 -14.93 -9.86 -21.14
C SER A 137 -15.59 -10.62 -20.00
N THR A 138 -16.78 -11.12 -20.26
CA THR A 138 -17.48 -12.04 -19.35
C THR A 138 -16.88 -13.45 -19.44
N LYS A 139 -17.07 -14.25 -18.40
CA LYS A 139 -16.64 -15.67 -18.41
C LYS A 139 -17.23 -16.46 -19.60
N LYS A 140 -18.44 -16.11 -20.02
CA LYS A 140 -19.13 -16.76 -21.12
C LYS A 140 -18.46 -16.45 -22.47
N GLU A 141 -18.10 -15.18 -22.68
CA GLU A 141 -17.38 -14.73 -23.88
C GLU A 141 -15.99 -15.35 -23.97
N ILE A 142 -15.23 -15.39 -22.86
CA ILE A 142 -13.91 -16.01 -22.85
C ILE A 142 -13.99 -17.50 -23.13
N LYS A 143 -15.03 -18.19 -22.64
CA LYS A 143 -15.24 -19.59 -22.92
C LYS A 143 -15.58 -19.83 -24.40
N GLN A 144 -16.42 -19.00 -24.97
CA GLN A 144 -16.77 -19.07 -26.41
C GLN A 144 -15.53 -18.80 -27.27
N LEU A 145 -14.74 -17.80 -26.98
CA LEU A 145 -13.47 -17.53 -27.67
C LEU A 145 -12.52 -18.72 -27.61
N ALA A 146 -12.40 -19.35 -26.45
CA ALA A 146 -11.56 -20.55 -26.30
C ALA A 146 -12.05 -21.72 -27.17
N GLU A 147 -13.35 -21.98 -27.19
CA GLU A 147 -13.95 -23.01 -28.01
C GLU A 147 -13.75 -22.74 -29.52
N GLU A 148 -13.89 -21.48 -29.96
CA GLU A 148 -13.64 -21.05 -31.36
C GLU A 148 -12.17 -21.25 -31.78
N HIS A 149 -11.24 -21.20 -30.83
CA HIS A 149 -9.80 -21.42 -31.05
C HIS A 149 -9.36 -22.86 -30.73
N GLY A 150 -10.30 -23.78 -30.52
CA GLY A 150 -10.01 -25.19 -30.31
C GLY A 150 -9.51 -25.58 -28.93
N ILE A 151 -9.66 -24.70 -27.94
CA ILE A 151 -9.32 -24.99 -26.55
C ILE A 151 -10.53 -25.56 -25.83
N GLU A 152 -10.55 -26.88 -25.66
CA GLU A 152 -11.64 -27.59 -25.01
C GLU A 152 -11.51 -27.61 -23.48
N ASN A 153 -12.65 -27.80 -22.77
CA ASN A 153 -12.71 -27.97 -21.31
C ASN A 153 -12.23 -26.80 -20.44
N VAL A 154 -12.45 -25.58 -20.88
CA VAL A 154 -12.09 -24.35 -20.14
C VAL A 154 -12.86 -24.22 -18.82
N LYS A 155 -12.17 -24.30 -17.70
CA LYS A 155 -12.70 -24.05 -16.34
C LYS A 155 -12.30 -22.65 -15.87
N LEU A 156 -13.19 -21.67 -15.98
CA LEU A 156 -13.03 -20.27 -15.53
C LEU A 156 -13.59 -20.03 -14.12
#